data_8ae3b2664dbc330c14d8b7aedf685bd0
#
_entry.id   8ae3b2664dbc330c14d8b7aedf685bd0
#
_cell.length_a   1.000
_cell.length_b   1.000
_cell.length_c   1.000
_cell.angle_alpha   90.00
_cell.angle_beta   90.00
_cell.angle_gamma   90.00
#
_symmetry.space_group_name_H-M   'P 1'
#
loop_
_entity.id
_entity.type
_entity.pdbx_description
1 polymer ?
#
loop_
_entity_poly.entity_id
_entity_poly.type
_entity_poly.pdbx_seq_one_letter_code
_entity_poly.pdbx_strand_id
1 'polypeptide(L)'
;MLTVRDIEATTRFYERALGMEREFFRGPEGQPRHALLFGDQKINLQDRATETPTKAAAPAFGAGDFCLIVAVPLDEVVAHLRAEKIVIETGPIARRGALGALRSVYFRDPDGNLVEVAEYVT
;
A
#
# COMPACT_ATOMS: atom_id res chain seq x y z
N MET A 1 1.72 9.72 0.78
CA MET A 1 2.21 9.58 -0.62
C MET A 1 3.44 8.69 -0.63
N LEU A 2 3.54 7.80 -1.61
CA LEU A 2 4.74 6.99 -1.80
C LEU A 2 5.54 7.52 -3.00
N THR A 3 6.85 7.56 -2.83
CA THR A 3 7.79 7.84 -3.92
C THR A 3 8.26 6.50 -4.47
N VAL A 4 8.00 6.26 -5.75
CA VAL A 4 8.20 4.95 -6.37
C VAL A 4 9.04 5.07 -7.64
N ARG A 5 9.71 3.97 -8.00
CA ARG A 5 10.53 3.95 -9.22
C ARG A 5 9.68 3.90 -10.48
N ASP A 6 8.57 3.14 -10.42
CA ASP A 6 7.71 2.88 -11.57
C ASP A 6 6.25 2.90 -11.10
N ILE A 7 5.54 3.97 -11.44
CA ILE A 7 4.15 4.17 -11.01
C ILE A 7 3.25 3.03 -11.54
N GLU A 8 3.46 2.60 -12.78
CA GLU A 8 2.62 1.53 -13.36
C GLU A 8 2.85 0.19 -12.66
N ALA A 9 4.10 -0.16 -12.39
CA ALA A 9 4.42 -1.40 -11.67
C ALA A 9 3.83 -1.40 -10.26
N THR A 10 3.93 -0.28 -9.56
CA THR A 10 3.36 -0.12 -8.22
C THR A 10 1.84 -0.20 -8.26
N THR A 11 1.22 0.48 -9.21
CA THR A 11 -0.24 0.46 -9.38
C THR A 11 -0.75 -0.96 -9.62
N ARG A 12 -0.14 -1.69 -10.55
CA ARG A 12 -0.51 -3.09 -10.84
C ARG A 12 -0.34 -3.98 -9.61
N PHE A 13 0.72 -3.76 -8.86
CA PHE A 13 0.96 -4.55 -7.64
C PHE A 13 -0.18 -4.38 -6.63
N TYR A 14 -0.55 -3.14 -6.30
CA TYR A 14 -1.60 -2.89 -5.32
C TYR A 14 -2.99 -3.27 -5.81
N GLU A 15 -3.26 -3.14 -7.10
CA GLU A 15 -4.49 -3.68 -7.70
C GLU A 15 -4.57 -5.19 -7.49
N ARG A 16 -3.48 -5.88 -7.79
CA ARG A 16 -3.40 -7.34 -7.69
C ARG A 16 -3.39 -7.84 -6.24
N ALA A 17 -2.58 -7.21 -5.39
CA ALA A 17 -2.39 -7.65 -4.01
C ALA A 17 -3.60 -7.36 -3.13
N LEU A 18 -4.17 -6.18 -3.22
CA LEU A 18 -5.15 -5.67 -2.27
C LEU A 18 -6.44 -5.16 -2.92
N GLY A 19 -6.59 -5.28 -4.23
CA GLY A 19 -7.79 -4.83 -4.91
C GLY A 19 -8.00 -3.32 -4.90
N MET A 20 -6.95 -2.54 -4.72
CA MET A 20 -7.05 -1.08 -4.79
C MET A 20 -7.40 -0.64 -6.21
N GLU A 21 -8.02 0.52 -6.34
CA GLU A 21 -8.38 1.10 -7.63
C GLU A 21 -7.43 2.22 -7.99
N ARG A 22 -6.98 2.22 -9.25
CA ARG A 22 -6.13 3.31 -9.74
C ARG A 22 -6.95 4.55 -10.02
N GLU A 23 -6.37 5.70 -9.73
CA GLU A 23 -6.91 6.99 -10.11
C GLU A 23 -5.83 7.79 -10.83
N PHE A 24 -6.21 8.36 -11.99
CA PHE A 24 -5.40 9.35 -12.68
C PHE A 24 -6.14 10.68 -12.67
N PHE A 25 -5.45 11.75 -12.31
CA PHE A 25 -6.03 13.09 -12.31
C PHE A 25 -4.98 14.14 -12.66
N ARG A 26 -5.43 15.36 -12.91
CA ARG A 26 -4.54 16.50 -13.15
C ARG A 26 -4.43 17.35 -11.90
N GLY A 27 -3.20 17.74 -11.57
CA GLY A 27 -2.95 18.69 -10.49
C GLY A 27 -3.36 20.11 -10.88
N PRO A 28 -3.18 21.08 -9.95
CA PRO A 28 -3.59 22.48 -10.18
C PRO A 28 -2.96 23.14 -11.42
N GLU A 29 -1.77 22.68 -11.82
CA GLU A 29 -1.05 23.22 -12.99
C GLU A 29 -1.13 22.28 -14.19
N GLY A 30 -2.07 21.33 -14.18
CA GLY A 30 -2.26 20.38 -15.26
C GLY A 30 -1.30 19.19 -15.26
N GLN A 31 -0.42 19.08 -14.26
CA GLN A 31 0.53 17.98 -14.15
C GLN A 31 -0.16 16.66 -13.89
N PRO A 32 0.36 15.55 -14.41
CA PRO A 32 -0.22 14.23 -14.17
C PRO A 32 -0.06 13.79 -12.72
N ARG A 33 -1.12 13.26 -12.13
CA ARG A 33 -1.13 12.76 -10.78
C ARG A 33 -1.72 11.35 -10.75
N HIS A 34 -1.21 10.51 -9.87
CA HIS A 34 -1.62 9.12 -9.73
C HIS A 34 -1.91 8.81 -8.27
N ALA A 35 -2.91 7.96 -8.04
CA ALA A 35 -3.26 7.51 -6.71
C ALA A 35 -3.82 6.10 -6.73
N LEU A 36 -3.82 5.47 -5.56
CA LEU A 36 -4.45 4.19 -5.28
C LEU A 36 -5.58 4.42 -4.30
N LEU A 37 -6.80 4.04 -4.68
CA LEU A 37 -7.99 4.23 -3.85
C LEU A 37 -8.31 2.95 -3.08
N PHE A 38 -8.66 3.09 -1.81
CA PHE A 38 -9.12 1.99 -0.96
C PHE A 38 -10.01 2.54 0.15
N GLY A 39 -11.16 1.90 0.38
CA GLY A 39 -12.13 2.43 1.34
C GLY A 39 -12.45 3.90 1.05
N ASP A 40 -12.33 4.74 2.06
CA ASP A 40 -12.54 6.19 1.94
C ASP A 40 -11.23 6.96 1.80
N GLN A 41 -10.13 6.28 1.54
CA GLN A 41 -8.81 6.87 1.53
C GLN A 41 -8.08 6.61 0.22
N LYS A 42 -6.95 7.28 0.06
CA LYS A 42 -6.06 7.01 -1.07
C LYS A 42 -4.61 7.18 -0.68
N ILE A 43 -3.74 6.55 -1.47
CA ILE A 43 -2.30 6.77 -1.41
C ILE A 43 -1.91 7.44 -2.72
N ASN A 44 -1.43 8.67 -2.66
CA ASN A 44 -0.86 9.33 -3.83
C ASN A 44 0.49 8.72 -4.17
N LEU A 45 0.78 8.60 -5.46
CA LEU A 45 2.05 8.08 -5.97
C LEU A 45 2.79 9.18 -6.72
N GLN A 46 4.10 9.23 -6.52
CA GLN A 46 4.99 10.06 -7.34
C GLN A 46 6.25 9.27 -7.73
N ASP A 47 6.78 9.55 -8.89
CA ASP A 47 8.11 9.14 -9.29
C ASP A 47 9.02 10.38 -9.40
N ARG A 48 10.28 10.19 -9.85
CA ARG A 48 11.21 11.32 -9.95
C ARG A 48 10.75 12.37 -10.97
N ALA A 49 10.02 11.96 -12.00
CA ALA A 49 9.53 12.86 -13.04
C ALA A 49 8.28 13.65 -12.60
N THR A 50 7.54 13.13 -11.61
CA THR A 50 6.26 13.71 -11.18
C THR A 50 6.27 14.22 -9.74
N GLU A 51 7.45 14.41 -9.14
CA GLU A 51 7.56 14.95 -7.77
C GLU A 51 6.86 16.29 -7.65
N THR A 52 6.14 16.44 -6.54
CA THR A 52 5.39 17.67 -6.24
C THR A 52 6.15 18.52 -5.23
N PRO A 53 5.92 19.85 -5.19
CA PRO A 53 6.53 20.71 -4.19
C PRO A 53 6.13 20.33 -2.76
N THR A 54 4.86 19.93 -2.57
CA THR A 54 4.36 19.48 -1.27
C THR A 54 4.58 17.98 -1.12
N LYS A 55 5.67 17.62 -0.45
CA LYS A 55 6.10 16.24 -0.27
C LYS A 55 6.88 16.08 1.03
N ALA A 56 7.25 14.87 1.37
CA ALA A 56 8.14 14.61 2.50
C ALA A 56 9.49 15.34 2.31
N ALA A 57 10.14 15.70 3.41
CA ALA A 57 11.42 16.41 3.37
C ALA A 57 12.51 15.58 2.68
N ALA A 58 12.47 14.25 2.86
CA ALA A 58 13.44 13.34 2.28
C ALA A 58 12.72 12.16 1.62
N PRO A 59 12.04 12.39 0.49
CA PRO A 59 11.33 11.30 -0.19
C PRO A 59 12.34 10.30 -0.74
N ALA A 60 12.07 9.01 -0.53
CA ALA A 60 12.96 7.93 -0.95
C ALA A 60 12.15 6.70 -1.36
N PHE A 61 12.74 5.91 -2.26
CA PHE A 61 12.17 4.61 -2.62
C PHE A 61 12.27 3.65 -1.42
N GLY A 62 11.18 2.92 -1.14
CA GLY A 62 11.20 1.89 -0.12
C GLY A 62 11.21 2.40 1.32
N ALA A 63 10.94 3.67 1.56
CA ALA A 63 10.90 4.24 2.90
C ALA A 63 9.53 4.13 3.58
N GLY A 64 8.52 3.64 2.88
CA GLY A 64 7.18 3.46 3.43
C GLY A 64 7.10 2.24 4.34
N ASP A 65 6.36 2.41 5.44
CA ASP A 65 6.12 1.36 6.44
C ASP A 65 4.76 1.68 7.06
N PHE A 66 3.74 0.93 6.68
CA PHE A 66 2.38 1.29 7.07
C PHE A 66 1.49 0.05 7.21
N CYS A 67 0.41 0.23 7.96
CA CYS A 67 -0.59 -0.80 8.24
C CYS A 67 -1.94 -0.40 7.64
N LEU A 68 -2.57 -1.36 6.98
CA LEU A 68 -3.92 -1.22 6.44
C LEU A 68 -4.82 -2.25 7.14
N ILE A 69 -5.97 -1.79 7.62
CA ILE A 69 -6.97 -2.69 8.19
C ILE A 69 -7.84 -3.22 7.06
N VAL A 70 -7.96 -4.54 6.99
CA VAL A 70 -8.74 -5.20 5.95
C VAL A 70 -10.20 -5.32 6.34
N ALA A 71 -11.07 -5.27 5.33
CA ALA A 71 -12.52 -5.38 5.53
C ALA A 71 -13.03 -6.83 5.44
N VAL A 72 -12.19 -7.75 4.99
CA VAL A 72 -12.51 -9.17 4.86
C VAL A 72 -11.66 -9.97 5.85
N PRO A 73 -12.00 -11.22 6.16
CA PRO A 73 -11.15 -12.04 7.04
C PRO A 73 -9.72 -12.13 6.54
N LEU A 74 -8.75 -12.01 7.45
CA LEU A 74 -7.34 -12.04 7.09
C LEU A 74 -6.94 -13.33 6.36
N ASP A 75 -7.53 -14.46 6.71
CA ASP A 75 -7.24 -15.73 6.04
C ASP A 75 -7.56 -15.69 4.54
N GLU A 76 -8.60 -14.94 4.14
CA GLU A 76 -8.91 -14.74 2.72
C GLU A 76 -7.84 -13.89 2.04
N VAL A 77 -7.35 -12.86 2.72
CA VAL A 77 -6.26 -12.01 2.20
C VAL A 77 -4.99 -12.84 2.04
N VAL A 78 -4.65 -13.67 3.02
CA VAL A 78 -3.48 -14.55 2.98
C VAL A 78 -3.58 -15.52 1.79
N ALA A 79 -4.73 -16.15 1.60
CA ALA A 79 -4.95 -17.06 0.48
C ALA A 79 -4.80 -16.33 -0.86
N HIS A 80 -5.33 -15.11 -0.95
CA HIS A 80 -5.23 -14.29 -2.16
C HIS A 80 -3.78 -13.91 -2.47
N LEU A 81 -3.03 -13.43 -1.46
CA LEU A 81 -1.63 -13.08 -1.63
C LEU A 81 -0.81 -14.26 -2.12
N ARG A 82 -1.04 -15.44 -1.57
CA ARG A 82 -0.37 -16.67 -1.99
C ARG A 82 -0.74 -17.06 -3.42
N ALA A 83 -2.01 -16.95 -3.78
CA ALA A 83 -2.48 -17.22 -5.15
C ALA A 83 -1.81 -16.27 -6.16
N GLU A 84 -1.56 -15.03 -5.77
CA GLU A 84 -0.87 -14.03 -6.59
C GLU A 84 0.66 -14.15 -6.50
N LYS A 85 1.17 -15.15 -5.80
CA LYS A 85 2.61 -15.42 -5.61
C LYS A 85 3.34 -14.27 -4.94
N ILE A 86 2.67 -13.55 -4.06
CA ILE A 86 3.27 -12.50 -3.23
C ILE A 86 3.78 -13.16 -1.96
N VAL A 87 5.07 -12.99 -1.69
CA VAL A 87 5.71 -13.60 -0.52
C VAL A 87 5.29 -12.87 0.75
N ILE A 88 4.70 -13.61 1.69
CA ILE A 88 4.43 -13.10 3.03
C ILE A 88 5.72 -13.25 3.83
N GLU A 89 6.32 -12.11 4.18
CA GLU A 89 7.60 -12.07 4.90
C GLU A 89 7.43 -12.51 6.35
N THR A 90 6.33 -12.10 6.98
CA THR A 90 6.05 -12.39 8.39
C THR A 90 4.55 -12.55 8.59
N GLY A 91 4.16 -13.54 9.38
CA GLY A 91 2.79 -13.73 9.81
C GLY A 91 2.05 -14.87 9.08
N PRO A 92 0.80 -15.10 9.45
CA PRO A 92 -0.02 -14.36 10.43
C PRO A 92 0.56 -14.36 11.84
N ILE A 93 0.55 -13.21 12.48
CA ILE A 93 1.17 -13.02 13.79
C ILE A 93 0.32 -12.04 14.62
N ALA A 94 0.32 -12.21 15.94
CA ALA A 94 -0.36 -11.31 16.85
C ALA A 94 0.38 -9.98 16.93
N ARG A 95 -0.36 -8.90 16.88
CA ARG A 95 0.15 -7.52 17.00
C ARG A 95 -0.82 -6.71 17.85
N ARG A 96 -0.42 -5.49 18.13
CA ARG A 96 -1.24 -4.53 18.89
C ARG A 96 -1.56 -3.33 18.00
N GLY A 97 -2.85 -3.08 17.80
CA GLY A 97 -3.35 -1.92 17.07
C GLY A 97 -3.83 -0.80 17.98
N ALA A 98 -4.25 0.29 17.39
CA ALA A 98 -4.77 1.44 18.11
C ALA A 98 -6.01 1.11 18.94
N LEU A 99 -6.84 0.18 18.45
CA LEU A 99 -8.11 -0.18 19.07
C LEU A 99 -8.09 -1.55 19.77
N GLY A 100 -6.93 -2.20 19.86
CA GLY A 100 -6.80 -3.49 20.51
C GLY A 100 -5.95 -4.48 19.73
N ALA A 101 -6.13 -5.77 20.01
CA ALA A 101 -5.33 -6.84 19.42
C ALA A 101 -5.60 -6.97 17.91
N LEU A 102 -4.53 -7.16 17.16
CA LEU A 102 -4.54 -7.42 15.73
C LEU A 102 -3.95 -8.79 15.43
N ARG A 103 -4.32 -9.30 14.27
CA ARG A 103 -3.63 -10.39 13.60
C ARG A 103 -3.17 -9.87 12.25
N SER A 104 -1.89 -9.99 11.96
CA SER A 104 -1.25 -9.27 10.84
C SER A 104 -0.39 -10.17 9.99
N VAL A 105 -0.26 -9.79 8.70
CA VAL A 105 0.77 -10.30 7.79
C VAL A 105 1.51 -9.12 7.18
N TYR A 106 2.76 -9.36 6.79
CA TYR A 106 3.66 -8.37 6.24
C TYR A 106 4.20 -8.83 4.91
N PHE A 107 4.26 -7.91 3.95
CA PHE A 107 4.88 -8.18 2.65
C PHE A 107 5.50 -6.90 2.09
N ARG A 108 6.25 -7.03 0.99
CA ARG A 108 6.93 -5.91 0.36
C ARG A 108 6.28 -5.55 -0.97
N ASP A 109 6.20 -4.25 -1.24
CA ASP A 109 5.80 -3.77 -2.54
C ASP A 109 7.02 -3.73 -3.50
N PRO A 110 6.85 -3.33 -4.78
CA PRO A 110 7.98 -3.34 -5.74
C PRO A 110 9.19 -2.51 -5.35
N ASP A 111 9.01 -1.45 -4.55
CA ASP A 111 10.12 -0.61 -4.08
C ASP A 111 10.70 -1.06 -2.75
N GLY A 112 10.12 -2.08 -2.12
CA GLY A 112 10.54 -2.56 -0.81
C GLY A 112 9.85 -1.88 0.35
N ASN A 113 8.79 -1.09 0.12
CA ASN A 113 7.98 -0.56 1.20
C ASN A 113 7.37 -1.72 1.98
N LEU A 114 7.39 -1.61 3.32
CA LEU A 114 6.79 -2.62 4.17
C LEU A 114 5.29 -2.37 4.29
N VAL A 115 4.51 -3.36 3.89
CA VAL A 115 3.05 -3.30 3.96
C VAL A 115 2.58 -4.32 4.98
N GLU A 116 1.92 -3.82 6.03
CA GLU A 116 1.21 -4.65 6.98
C GLU A 116 -0.28 -4.62 6.63
N VAL A 117 -0.91 -5.79 6.57
CA VAL A 117 -2.37 -5.87 6.51
C VAL A 117 -2.85 -6.65 7.73
N ALA A 118 -3.92 -6.17 8.35
CA ALA A 118 -4.33 -6.65 9.65
C ALA A 118 -5.84 -6.67 9.80
N GLU A 119 -6.31 -7.58 10.66
CA GLU A 119 -7.68 -7.56 11.16
C GLU A 119 -7.67 -7.43 12.68
N TYR A 120 -8.66 -6.73 13.23
CA TYR A 120 -8.86 -6.73 14.67
C TYR A 120 -9.43 -8.07 15.10
N VAL A 121 -8.90 -8.63 16.20
CA VAL A 121 -9.41 -9.85 16.79
C VAL A 121 -10.31 -9.51 17.98
N THR A 122 -11.43 -10.23 18.06
CA THR A 122 -12.41 -10.02 19.11
C THR A 122 -12.31 -11.10 20.20
#